data_06f86075449b86cd8cbcb2f9b794ffd6
#
_entry.id   06f86075449b86cd8cbcb2f9b794ffd6
#
_cell.length_a   1.000
_cell.length_b   1.000
_cell.length_c   1.000
_cell.angle_alpha   90.00
_cell.angle_beta   90.00
_cell.angle_gamma   90.00
#
_symmetry.space_group_name_H-M   'P 1'
#
loop_
_entity.id
_entity.type
_entity.pdbx_description
1 polymer ?
#
loop_
_entity_poly.entity_id
_entity_poly.type
_entity_poly.pdbx_seq_one_letter_code
_entity_poly.pdbx_strand_id
1 'polypeptide(L)'
;GAKVIKTYSYELTEGDLEEIDRINPDICLLTGGTDGGNKENIVFNARMLAKAKNPFPIIIAGNRNCADQCQEILKEKQTYVCENVMPRLDIPNVEPVQKKIREIFLEQIVKAKGLSRAQQLVQGILMPTPSAMLTAMKLLAKGCEGEDGIGDLVGVDLGGATTDIYSMSFGLPTTGMTALKGLREEYAKRTVEGDIGMRYSIHGIVDATD
;
A
#
# COMPACT_ATOMS: atom_id res chain seq x y z
N GLY A 1 -2.67 -6.81 1.07
CA GLY A 1 -1.94 -5.57 0.93
C GLY A 1 -0.85 -5.68 -0.14
N ALA A 2 -0.34 -4.55 -0.61
CA ALA A 2 0.80 -4.54 -1.51
C ALA A 2 2.09 -4.82 -0.71
N LYS A 3 3.00 -5.62 -1.30
CA LYS A 3 4.34 -5.82 -0.76
C LYS A 3 5.26 -4.76 -1.36
N VAL A 4 5.95 -3.98 -0.52
CA VAL A 4 7.02 -3.10 -0.99
C VAL A 4 8.23 -3.96 -1.32
N ILE A 5 8.61 -4.00 -2.59
CA ILE A 5 9.76 -4.79 -3.07
C ILE A 5 11.05 -4.01 -2.84
N LYS A 6 11.05 -2.72 -3.21
CA LYS A 6 12.19 -1.82 -3.06
C LYS A 6 11.76 -0.37 -2.96
N THR A 7 12.56 0.43 -2.27
CA THR A 7 12.42 1.88 -2.19
C THR A 7 13.70 2.54 -2.69
N TYR A 8 13.56 3.52 -3.56
CA TYR A 8 14.65 4.35 -4.06
C TYR A 8 14.53 5.75 -3.44
N SER A 9 15.66 6.34 -3.11
CA SER A 9 15.72 7.67 -2.51
C SER A 9 16.49 8.62 -3.43
N TYR A 10 16.12 9.90 -3.40
CA TYR A 10 16.71 10.96 -4.22
C TYR A 10 16.44 10.77 -5.72
N GLU A 11 17.43 11.08 -6.56
CA GLU A 11 17.36 10.95 -8.01
C GLU A 11 17.71 9.52 -8.45
N LEU A 12 16.90 8.96 -9.33
CA LEU A 12 17.14 7.63 -9.90
C LEU A 12 18.38 7.66 -10.80
N THR A 13 19.21 6.65 -10.66
CA THR A 13 20.34 6.41 -11.56
C THR A 13 19.94 5.47 -12.72
N GLU A 14 20.77 5.36 -13.75
CA GLU A 14 20.55 4.37 -14.82
C GLU A 14 20.54 2.92 -14.26
N GLY A 15 21.39 2.65 -13.25
CA GLY A 15 21.40 1.33 -12.59
C GLY A 15 20.10 1.04 -11.83
N ASP A 16 19.50 2.05 -11.19
CA ASP A 16 18.19 1.91 -10.55
C ASP A 16 17.09 1.61 -11.58
N LEU A 17 17.17 2.27 -12.75
CA LEU A 17 16.21 2.04 -13.83
C LEU A 17 16.31 0.60 -14.38
N GLU A 18 17.54 0.10 -14.60
CA GLU A 18 17.78 -1.29 -15.02
C GLU A 18 17.25 -2.28 -13.97
N GLU A 19 17.42 -1.96 -12.70
CA GLU A 19 16.89 -2.78 -11.60
C GLU A 19 15.36 -2.78 -11.57
N ILE A 20 14.73 -1.62 -11.74
CA ILE A 20 13.25 -1.49 -11.84
C ILE A 20 12.73 -2.33 -13.01
N ASP A 21 13.36 -2.25 -14.17
CA ASP A 21 12.99 -3.06 -15.33
C ASP A 21 13.15 -4.57 -15.08
N ARG A 22 14.20 -4.98 -14.36
CA ARG A 22 14.43 -6.38 -13.99
C ARG A 22 13.40 -6.87 -12.99
N ILE A 23 13.04 -6.06 -11.99
CA ILE A 23 12.02 -6.37 -10.99
C ILE A 23 10.64 -6.45 -11.64
N ASN A 24 10.37 -5.61 -12.62
CA ASN A 24 9.07 -5.48 -13.30
C ASN A 24 7.91 -5.40 -12.30
N PRO A 25 7.81 -4.31 -11.52
CA PRO A 25 6.84 -4.21 -10.44
C PRO A 25 5.41 -4.13 -10.99
N ASP A 26 4.44 -4.65 -10.24
CA ASP A 26 3.01 -4.52 -10.59
C ASP A 26 2.54 -3.06 -10.53
N ILE A 27 3.15 -2.24 -9.69
CA ILE A 27 2.86 -0.80 -9.51
C ILE A 27 4.14 -0.09 -9.10
N CYS A 28 4.41 1.07 -9.68
CA CYS A 28 5.42 2.01 -9.23
C CYS A 28 4.76 3.23 -8.56
N LEU A 29 5.24 3.62 -7.38
CA LEU A 29 4.79 4.82 -6.70
C LEU A 29 5.85 5.91 -6.82
N LEU A 30 5.53 6.98 -7.55
CA LEU A 30 6.38 8.16 -7.72
C LEU A 30 5.94 9.25 -6.74
N THR A 31 6.80 9.54 -5.76
CA THR A 31 6.59 10.57 -4.76
C THR A 31 7.75 11.56 -4.75
N GLY A 32 7.60 12.69 -4.07
CA GLY A 32 8.67 13.65 -3.85
C GLY A 32 8.17 15.08 -3.70
N GLY A 33 8.78 15.79 -2.76
CA GLY A 33 8.45 17.16 -2.39
C GLY A 33 7.11 17.31 -1.66
N THR A 34 7.06 18.25 -0.72
CA THR A 34 5.78 18.75 -0.17
C THR A 34 5.09 19.64 -1.19
N ASP A 35 3.80 19.92 -1.01
CA ASP A 35 3.06 20.77 -1.91
C ASP A 35 3.64 22.20 -1.93
N GLY A 36 4.03 22.67 -3.12
CA GLY A 36 4.73 23.93 -3.30
C GLY A 36 6.23 23.90 -2.97
N GLY A 37 6.75 22.74 -2.48
CA GLY A 37 8.17 22.53 -2.16
C GLY A 37 9.01 22.10 -3.35
N ASN A 38 9.99 21.21 -3.12
CA ASN A 38 10.90 20.72 -4.16
C ASN A 38 10.13 20.11 -5.34
N LYS A 39 10.55 20.45 -6.54
CA LYS A 39 9.97 20.00 -7.81
C LYS A 39 10.95 19.19 -8.65
N GLU A 40 12.24 19.42 -8.44
CA GLU A 40 13.29 18.93 -9.33
C GLU A 40 13.39 17.42 -9.31
N ASN A 41 13.48 16.83 -8.13
CA ASN A 41 13.68 15.39 -7.98
C ASN A 41 12.51 14.56 -8.55
N ILE A 42 11.26 14.94 -8.28
CA ILE A 42 10.11 14.18 -8.79
C ILE A 42 10.01 14.27 -10.32
N VAL A 43 10.28 15.46 -10.89
CA VAL A 43 10.29 15.67 -12.34
C VAL A 43 11.45 14.92 -13.00
N PHE A 44 12.63 14.93 -12.38
CA PHE A 44 13.78 14.14 -12.83
C PHE A 44 13.44 12.64 -12.84
N ASN A 45 12.89 12.13 -11.74
CA ASN A 45 12.52 10.73 -11.62
C ASN A 45 11.40 10.33 -12.59
N ALA A 46 10.45 11.23 -12.88
CA ALA A 46 9.46 11.01 -13.94
C ALA A 46 10.13 10.82 -15.31
N ARG A 47 11.15 11.63 -15.64
CA ARG A 47 11.92 11.48 -16.90
C ARG A 47 12.69 10.18 -16.96
N MET A 48 13.25 9.74 -15.83
CA MET A 48 13.93 8.44 -15.74
C MET A 48 12.95 7.29 -15.95
N LEU A 49 11.82 7.31 -15.24
CA LEU A 49 10.78 6.26 -15.36
C LEU A 49 10.15 6.23 -16.77
N ALA A 50 10.11 7.35 -17.48
CA ALA A 50 9.66 7.36 -18.88
C ALA A 50 10.51 6.49 -19.81
N LYS A 51 11.79 6.28 -19.48
CA LYS A 51 12.72 5.42 -20.23
C LYS A 51 12.56 3.94 -19.90
N ALA A 52 11.83 3.57 -18.84
CA ALA A 52 11.64 2.17 -18.45
C ALA A 52 11.03 1.36 -19.61
N LYS A 53 11.53 0.15 -19.82
CA LYS A 53 11.12 -0.73 -20.93
C LYS A 53 9.79 -1.42 -20.64
N ASN A 54 9.55 -1.76 -19.39
CA ASN A 54 8.37 -2.50 -18.97
C ASN A 54 7.14 -1.59 -18.75
N PRO A 55 5.94 -2.08 -19.10
CA PRO A 55 4.70 -1.30 -19.00
C PRO A 55 4.03 -1.51 -17.63
N PHE A 56 4.62 -1.04 -16.55
CA PHE A 56 3.97 -1.01 -15.25
C PHE A 56 3.23 0.31 -14.99
N PRO A 57 2.10 0.30 -14.29
CA PRO A 57 1.38 1.50 -13.92
C PRO A 57 2.17 2.33 -12.89
N ILE A 58 2.12 3.65 -13.05
CA ILE A 58 2.80 4.60 -12.18
C ILE A 58 1.77 5.48 -11.47
N ILE A 59 1.79 5.48 -10.14
CA ILE A 59 0.98 6.39 -9.32
C ILE A 59 1.85 7.61 -9.00
N ILE A 60 1.41 8.79 -9.41
CA ILE A 60 2.05 10.07 -9.13
C ILE A 60 1.38 10.64 -7.88
N ALA A 61 2.09 10.69 -6.76
CA ALA A 61 1.57 11.13 -5.46
C ALA A 61 2.58 11.97 -4.67
N GLY A 62 3.28 12.86 -5.35
CA GLY A 62 4.19 13.85 -4.76
C GLY A 62 3.64 15.25 -4.86
N ASN A 63 4.55 16.24 -4.93
CA ASN A 63 4.21 17.65 -5.01
C ASN A 63 3.15 17.94 -6.09
N ARG A 64 1.95 18.33 -5.67
CA ARG A 64 0.79 18.57 -6.53
C ARG A 64 1.09 19.56 -7.66
N ASN A 65 2.00 20.52 -7.43
CA ASN A 65 2.36 21.55 -8.41
C ASN A 65 3.17 21.01 -9.61
N CYS A 66 3.58 19.73 -9.55
CA CYS A 66 4.30 19.05 -10.63
C CYS A 66 3.51 17.89 -11.22
N ALA A 67 2.30 17.60 -10.72
CA ALA A 67 1.54 16.42 -11.13
C ALA A 67 1.28 16.41 -12.64
N ASP A 68 0.78 17.50 -13.19
CA ASP A 68 0.51 17.63 -14.64
C ASP A 68 1.79 17.50 -15.48
N GLN A 69 2.90 18.09 -15.02
CA GLN A 69 4.19 17.98 -15.70
C GLN A 69 4.70 16.54 -15.69
N CYS A 70 4.62 15.86 -14.55
CA CYS A 70 5.00 14.45 -14.45
C CYS A 70 4.11 13.56 -15.34
N GLN A 71 2.82 13.85 -15.39
CA GLN A 71 1.87 13.12 -16.23
C GLN A 71 2.19 13.30 -17.73
N GLU A 72 2.51 14.52 -18.18
CA GLU A 72 2.91 14.77 -19.56
C GLU A 72 4.23 14.06 -19.91
N ILE A 73 5.21 14.06 -19.01
CA ILE A 73 6.48 13.34 -19.20
C ILE A 73 6.23 11.82 -19.33
N LEU A 74 5.29 11.29 -18.57
CA LEU A 74 4.95 9.86 -18.51
C LEU A 74 3.78 9.47 -19.43
N LYS A 75 3.42 10.29 -20.42
CA LYS A 75 2.24 10.08 -21.27
C LYS A 75 2.19 8.73 -22.03
N GLU A 76 3.36 8.14 -22.29
CA GLU A 76 3.47 6.81 -22.91
C GLU A 76 3.32 5.66 -21.90
N LYS A 77 3.18 5.97 -20.61
CA LYS A 77 2.98 5.03 -19.51
C LYS A 77 1.55 5.13 -18.98
N GLN A 78 1.07 4.07 -18.37
CA GLN A 78 -0.18 4.10 -17.62
C GLN A 78 0.04 4.86 -16.31
N THR A 79 -0.56 6.04 -16.17
CA THR A 79 -0.38 6.90 -15.00
C THR A 79 -1.67 7.17 -14.25
N TYR A 80 -1.56 7.34 -12.95
CA TYR A 80 -2.65 7.75 -12.07
C TYR A 80 -2.15 8.88 -11.16
N VAL A 81 -2.86 9.99 -11.11
CA VAL A 81 -2.55 11.10 -10.22
C VAL A 81 -3.34 10.95 -8.93
N CYS A 82 -2.66 11.01 -7.80
CA CYS A 82 -3.25 11.03 -6.46
C CYS A 82 -2.79 12.28 -5.70
N GLU A 83 -3.48 12.57 -4.61
CA GLU A 83 -3.01 13.56 -3.65
C GLU A 83 -1.62 13.18 -3.13
N ASN A 84 -0.82 14.18 -2.78
CA ASN A 84 0.52 13.99 -2.23
C ASN A 84 0.47 13.14 -0.95
N VAL A 85 1.32 12.12 -0.86
CA VAL A 85 1.45 11.29 0.35
C VAL A 85 2.00 12.05 1.55
N MET A 86 2.67 13.20 1.30
CA MET A 86 3.16 14.11 2.34
C MET A 86 2.99 15.56 1.88
N PRO A 87 1.75 16.10 1.90
CA PRO A 87 1.47 17.46 1.41
C PRO A 87 2.18 18.54 2.23
N ARG A 88 2.45 18.27 3.50
CA ARG A 88 3.24 19.10 4.41
C ARG A 88 4.23 18.22 5.17
N LEU A 89 5.32 18.83 5.62
CA LEU A 89 6.32 18.10 6.40
C LEU A 89 5.67 17.45 7.63
N ASP A 90 5.99 16.18 7.86
CA ASP A 90 5.50 15.35 8.96
C ASP A 90 3.96 15.15 9.02
N ILE A 91 3.26 15.48 7.93
CA ILE A 91 1.82 15.23 7.81
C ILE A 91 1.58 14.22 6.68
N PRO A 92 1.53 12.91 6.98
CA PRO A 92 1.27 11.89 5.98
C PRO A 92 -0.20 11.91 5.52
N ASN A 93 -0.42 11.67 4.24
CA ASN A 93 -1.73 11.53 3.60
C ASN A 93 -1.69 10.30 2.68
N VAL A 94 -1.74 9.11 3.26
CA VAL A 94 -1.52 7.85 2.54
C VAL A 94 -2.82 7.23 2.00
N GLU A 95 -3.96 7.61 2.53
CA GLU A 95 -5.26 7.03 2.20
C GLU A 95 -5.62 7.11 0.70
N PRO A 96 -5.44 8.25 -0.01
CA PRO A 96 -5.72 8.35 -1.44
C PRO A 96 -4.91 7.35 -2.27
N VAL A 97 -3.62 7.17 -1.93
CA VAL A 97 -2.73 6.23 -2.63
C VAL A 97 -3.12 4.79 -2.31
N GLN A 98 -3.43 4.47 -1.05
CA GLN A 98 -3.90 3.13 -0.67
C GLN A 98 -5.17 2.74 -1.42
N LYS A 99 -6.11 3.68 -1.57
CA LYS A 99 -7.33 3.47 -2.34
C LYS A 99 -7.01 3.21 -3.82
N LYS A 100 -6.12 4.00 -4.42
CA LYS A 100 -5.73 3.83 -5.82
C LYS A 100 -4.99 2.51 -6.08
N ILE A 101 -4.06 2.12 -5.21
CA ILE A 101 -3.39 0.82 -5.29
C ILE A 101 -4.42 -0.32 -5.25
N ARG A 102 -5.43 -0.22 -4.39
CA ARG A 102 -6.52 -1.21 -4.32
C ARG A 102 -7.33 -1.27 -5.61
N GLU A 103 -7.68 -0.13 -6.19
CA GLU A 103 -8.42 -0.06 -7.45
C GLU A 103 -7.64 -0.75 -8.58
N ILE A 104 -6.35 -0.40 -8.76
CA ILE A 104 -5.48 -1.00 -9.79
C ILE A 104 -5.36 -2.51 -9.57
N PHE A 105 -5.15 -2.95 -8.34
CA PHE A 105 -5.04 -4.37 -8.00
C PHE A 105 -6.32 -5.14 -8.35
N LEU A 106 -7.49 -4.61 -8.05
CA LEU A 106 -8.76 -5.22 -8.39
C LEU A 106 -8.97 -5.29 -9.91
N GLU A 107 -8.61 -4.22 -10.65
CA GLU A 107 -8.66 -4.22 -12.11
C GLU A 107 -7.75 -5.29 -12.73
N GLN A 108 -6.55 -5.44 -12.20
CA GLN A 108 -5.58 -6.45 -12.68
C GLN A 108 -6.06 -7.88 -12.38
N ILE A 109 -6.59 -8.14 -11.18
CA ILE A 109 -7.13 -9.47 -10.83
C ILE A 109 -8.30 -9.82 -11.74
N VAL A 110 -9.21 -8.89 -11.96
CA VAL A 110 -10.39 -9.08 -12.82
C VAL A 110 -9.96 -9.42 -14.24
N LYS A 111 -8.94 -8.72 -14.77
CA LYS A 111 -8.42 -8.97 -16.12
C LYS A 111 -7.66 -10.30 -16.21
N ALA A 112 -6.79 -10.62 -15.24
CA ALA A 112 -5.89 -11.77 -15.31
C ALA A 112 -6.57 -13.13 -15.09
N LYS A 113 -7.64 -13.20 -14.28
CA LYS A 113 -8.26 -14.47 -13.88
C LYS A 113 -9.52 -14.83 -14.65
N GLY A 114 -9.87 -14.11 -15.73
CA GLY A 114 -11.11 -14.39 -16.47
C GLY A 114 -12.37 -14.28 -15.60
N LEU A 115 -12.28 -13.58 -14.47
CA LEU A 115 -13.36 -13.39 -13.51
C LEU A 115 -14.50 -12.52 -14.05
N SER A 116 -14.38 -12.01 -15.29
CA SER A 116 -15.45 -11.29 -15.99
C SER A 116 -16.76 -12.09 -16.07
N ARG A 117 -16.70 -13.43 -16.16
CA ARG A 117 -17.88 -14.29 -16.08
C ARG A 117 -18.42 -14.43 -14.65
N ALA A 118 -17.54 -14.49 -13.63
CA ALA A 118 -17.96 -14.53 -12.24
C ALA A 118 -18.54 -13.19 -11.77
N GLN A 119 -18.03 -12.05 -12.28
CA GLN A 119 -18.61 -10.74 -12.02
C GLN A 119 -20.05 -10.57 -12.54
N GLN A 120 -20.41 -11.28 -13.62
CA GLN A 120 -21.79 -11.28 -14.12
C GLN A 120 -22.75 -12.08 -13.24
N LEU A 121 -22.22 -13.01 -12.44
CA LEU A 121 -22.99 -13.89 -11.56
C LEU A 121 -23.04 -13.36 -10.10
N VAL A 122 -22.13 -12.47 -9.74
CA VAL A 122 -22.06 -11.86 -8.40
C VAL A 122 -22.17 -10.35 -8.57
N GLN A 123 -22.95 -9.67 -7.74
CA GLN A 123 -23.16 -8.22 -7.80
C GLN A 123 -21.87 -7.37 -7.58
N GLY A 124 -20.72 -7.92 -7.88
CA GLY A 124 -19.39 -7.31 -7.82
C GLY A 124 -18.55 -7.81 -6.64
N ILE A 125 -17.23 -7.67 -6.79
CA ILE A 125 -16.27 -7.85 -5.68
C ILE A 125 -16.24 -6.55 -4.90
N LEU A 126 -16.83 -6.54 -3.70
CA LEU A 126 -16.92 -5.34 -2.88
C LEU A 126 -15.54 -4.94 -2.34
N MET A 127 -14.79 -5.92 -1.79
CA MET A 127 -13.43 -5.72 -1.27
C MET A 127 -12.69 -7.05 -1.07
N PRO A 128 -11.34 -7.04 -1.01
CA PRO A 128 -10.55 -8.20 -0.61
C PRO A 128 -10.87 -8.63 0.83
N THR A 129 -10.83 -9.94 1.11
CA THR A 129 -11.07 -10.52 2.44
C THR A 129 -10.31 -9.81 3.56
N PRO A 130 -8.99 -9.55 3.43
CA PRO A 130 -8.25 -8.86 4.50
C PRO A 130 -8.74 -7.43 4.76
N SER A 131 -9.28 -6.75 3.75
CA SER A 131 -9.87 -5.42 3.94
C SER A 131 -11.22 -5.49 4.65
N ALA A 132 -12.02 -6.51 4.36
CA ALA A 132 -13.27 -6.77 5.07
C ALA A 132 -12.99 -7.08 6.55
N MET A 133 -12.00 -7.94 6.82
CA MET A 133 -11.56 -8.23 8.19
C MET A 133 -11.07 -6.99 8.93
N LEU A 134 -10.21 -6.16 8.31
CA LEU A 134 -9.76 -4.91 8.93
C LEU A 134 -10.92 -3.98 9.27
N THR A 135 -11.93 -3.90 8.39
CA THR A 135 -13.14 -3.10 8.64
C THR A 135 -13.96 -3.69 9.78
N ALA A 136 -14.14 -4.99 9.82
CA ALA A 136 -14.85 -5.67 10.90
C ALA A 136 -14.15 -5.47 12.26
N MET A 137 -12.82 -5.60 12.31
CA MET A 137 -12.04 -5.36 13.52
C MET A 137 -12.12 -3.89 13.97
N LYS A 138 -12.16 -2.93 13.04
CA LYS A 138 -12.39 -1.51 13.37
C LYS A 138 -13.76 -1.29 14.01
N LEU A 139 -14.82 -1.90 13.45
CA LEU A 139 -16.16 -1.82 14.00
C LEU A 139 -16.25 -2.46 15.38
N LEU A 140 -15.63 -3.63 15.55
CA LEU A 140 -15.58 -4.30 16.84
C LEU A 140 -14.87 -3.45 17.91
N ALA A 141 -13.73 -2.83 17.53
CA ALA A 141 -12.95 -2.00 18.45
C ALA A 141 -13.64 -0.68 18.82
N LYS A 142 -14.22 0.01 17.83
CA LYS A 142 -14.77 1.36 18.00
C LYS A 142 -16.28 1.39 18.24
N GLY A 143 -16.97 0.31 17.89
CA GLY A 143 -18.44 0.29 17.85
C GLY A 143 -19.02 0.91 16.58
N CYS A 144 -20.33 1.04 16.56
CA CYS A 144 -21.11 1.68 15.52
C CYS A 144 -22.24 2.53 16.17
N GLU A 145 -23.06 3.16 15.34
CA GLU A 145 -24.18 3.97 15.86
C GLU A 145 -25.08 3.13 16.77
N GLY A 146 -25.15 3.53 18.04
CA GLY A 146 -25.98 2.90 19.07
C GLY A 146 -25.30 1.75 19.85
N GLU A 147 -24.08 1.37 19.49
CA GLU A 147 -23.35 0.26 20.15
C GLU A 147 -21.88 0.63 20.37
N ASP A 148 -21.44 0.60 21.63
CA ASP A 148 -20.05 0.85 21.98
C ASP A 148 -19.15 -0.31 21.57
N GLY A 149 -17.91 0.02 21.13
CA GLY A 149 -16.90 -0.99 20.82
C GLY A 149 -16.23 -1.55 22.07
N ILE A 150 -15.50 -2.66 21.88
CA ILE A 150 -14.80 -3.35 22.97
C ILE A 150 -13.45 -2.69 23.35
N GLY A 151 -13.05 -1.64 22.63
CA GLY A 151 -11.76 -0.96 22.83
C GLY A 151 -10.64 -1.54 22.00
N ASP A 152 -9.39 -1.26 22.41
CA ASP A 152 -8.20 -1.74 21.71
C ASP A 152 -8.16 -3.28 21.68
N LEU A 153 -7.79 -3.83 20.52
CA LEU A 153 -7.77 -5.28 20.33
C LEU A 153 -6.68 -5.72 19.35
N VAL A 154 -6.31 -6.97 19.43
CA VAL A 154 -5.53 -7.70 18.43
C VAL A 154 -6.35 -8.87 17.94
N GLY A 155 -6.50 -8.97 16.61
CA GLY A 155 -7.14 -10.10 15.95
C GLY A 155 -6.13 -10.89 15.13
N VAL A 156 -6.26 -12.22 15.11
CA VAL A 156 -5.43 -13.11 14.30
C VAL A 156 -6.33 -13.92 13.39
N ASP A 157 -6.05 -13.89 12.09
CA ASP A 157 -6.70 -14.72 11.07
C ASP A 157 -5.68 -15.72 10.53
N LEU A 158 -5.73 -16.94 11.03
CA LEU A 158 -4.87 -18.04 10.62
C LEU A 158 -5.50 -18.76 9.44
N GLY A 159 -5.02 -18.43 8.24
CA GLY A 159 -5.47 -19.02 6.99
C GLY A 159 -4.73 -20.30 6.61
N GLY A 160 -5.06 -20.84 5.43
CA GLY A 160 -4.41 -22.05 4.91
C GLY A 160 -2.95 -21.84 4.47
N ALA A 161 -2.59 -20.64 4.02
CA ALA A 161 -1.27 -20.30 3.50
C ALA A 161 -0.59 -19.16 4.27
N THR A 162 -1.36 -18.21 4.78
CA THR A 162 -0.89 -16.99 5.44
C THR A 162 -1.57 -16.80 6.78
N THR A 163 -0.94 -16.07 7.67
CA THR A 163 -1.52 -15.57 8.92
C THR A 163 -1.58 -14.06 8.88
N ASP A 164 -2.76 -13.52 9.08
CA ASP A 164 -3.00 -12.08 9.15
C ASP A 164 -3.18 -11.65 10.61
N ILE A 165 -2.47 -10.60 11.01
CA ILE A 165 -2.57 -10.01 12.34
C ILE A 165 -3.14 -8.60 12.19
N TYR A 166 -4.23 -8.32 12.89
CA TYR A 166 -4.91 -7.04 12.91
C TYR A 166 -4.73 -6.40 14.28
N SER A 167 -4.20 -5.17 14.35
CA SER A 167 -4.03 -4.42 15.59
C SER A 167 -4.85 -3.14 15.53
N MET A 168 -5.74 -2.96 16.49
CA MET A 168 -6.55 -1.77 16.70
C MET A 168 -6.04 -1.07 17.94
N SER A 169 -5.01 -0.24 17.80
CA SER A 169 -4.39 0.53 18.88
C SER A 169 -3.46 1.60 18.31
N PHE A 170 -3.32 2.72 19.00
CA PHE A 170 -2.37 3.77 18.63
C PHE A 170 -0.91 3.42 18.97
N GLY A 171 -0.65 2.29 19.63
CA GLY A 171 0.70 1.87 19.99
C GLY A 171 1.42 2.85 20.93
N LEU A 172 0.68 3.53 21.80
CA LEU A 172 1.27 4.48 22.74
C LEU A 172 2.13 3.74 23.78
N PRO A 173 3.30 4.28 24.15
CA PRO A 173 4.12 3.68 25.20
C PRO A 173 3.36 3.58 26.51
N THR A 174 3.44 2.42 27.15
CA THR A 174 2.87 2.18 28.49
C THR A 174 3.76 2.69 29.63
N THR A 175 5.01 3.04 29.32
CA THR A 175 5.99 3.56 30.28
C THR A 175 6.34 5.00 29.97
N GLY A 176 6.31 5.88 30.98
CA GLY A 176 6.46 7.33 30.84
C GLY A 176 7.84 7.85 30.38
N MET A 177 8.81 6.95 30.16
CA MET A 177 10.17 7.32 29.73
C MET A 177 10.48 6.96 28.26
N THR A 178 9.49 6.45 27.51
CA THR A 178 9.69 6.05 26.11
C THR A 178 9.32 7.20 25.18
N ALA A 179 10.29 7.74 24.45
CA ALA A 179 10.04 8.71 23.40
C ALA A 179 9.72 7.99 22.08
N LEU A 180 8.56 8.26 21.51
CA LEU A 180 8.24 7.81 20.15
C LEU A 180 9.08 8.62 19.14
N LYS A 181 9.81 7.92 18.27
CA LYS A 181 10.54 8.51 17.15
C LYS A 181 9.91 8.06 15.85
N GLY A 182 9.79 8.99 14.89
CA GLY A 182 9.20 8.73 13.57
C GLY A 182 7.74 9.19 13.45
N LEU A 183 7.10 8.78 12.37
CA LEU A 183 5.69 9.09 12.09
C LEU A 183 4.78 8.30 13.04
N ARG A 184 3.64 8.90 13.40
CA ARG A 184 2.61 8.20 14.17
C ARG A 184 2.06 7.03 13.37
N GLU A 185 1.90 5.90 14.04
CA GLU A 185 1.26 4.74 13.44
C GLU A 185 -0.26 4.93 13.33
N GLU A 186 -0.83 4.32 12.28
CA GLU A 186 -2.28 4.26 12.12
C GLU A 186 -2.91 3.44 13.26
N TYR A 187 -4.13 3.83 13.70
CA TYR A 187 -4.89 3.09 14.72
C TYR A 187 -5.17 1.64 14.31
N ALA A 188 -5.54 1.43 13.06
CA ALA A 188 -5.86 0.11 12.53
C ALA A 188 -4.75 -0.35 11.60
N LYS A 189 -4.04 -1.38 12.02
CA LYS A 189 -2.87 -1.95 11.33
C LYS A 189 -3.13 -3.40 10.96
N ARG A 190 -2.53 -3.85 9.87
CA ARG A 190 -2.49 -5.24 9.44
C ARG A 190 -1.08 -5.61 9.05
N THR A 191 -0.61 -6.73 9.57
CA THR A 191 0.60 -7.43 9.11
C THR A 191 0.23 -8.80 8.55
N VAL A 192 1.08 -9.35 7.72
CA VAL A 192 0.88 -10.66 7.07
C VAL A 192 2.17 -11.45 7.20
N GLU A 193 2.05 -12.64 7.77
CA GLU A 193 3.08 -13.67 7.69
C GLU A 193 2.74 -14.59 6.52
N GLY A 194 3.51 -14.43 5.43
CA GLY A 194 3.20 -15.05 4.14
C GLY A 194 3.54 -16.54 4.06
N ASP A 195 4.32 -17.04 5.00
CA ASP A 195 4.83 -18.41 5.08
C ASP A 195 4.33 -19.19 6.32
N ILE A 196 3.41 -18.60 7.07
CA ILE A 196 2.77 -19.24 8.22
C ILE A 196 1.29 -19.48 7.91
N GLY A 197 0.88 -20.76 7.82
CA GLY A 197 -0.50 -21.14 7.53
C GLY A 197 -0.77 -22.60 7.85
N MET A 198 -2.06 -22.93 8.11
CA MET A 198 -2.46 -24.28 8.60
C MET A 198 -2.39 -25.39 7.55
N ARG A 199 -2.25 -25.07 6.25
CA ARG A 199 -2.31 -26.08 5.18
C ARG A 199 -1.13 -26.01 4.23
N TYR A 200 -0.99 -24.92 3.49
CA TYR A 200 0.02 -24.79 2.43
C TYR A 200 1.38 -24.37 2.97
N SER A 201 1.41 -23.66 4.09
CA SER A 201 2.61 -23.13 4.74
C SER A 201 2.81 -23.69 6.15
N ILE A 202 2.37 -24.94 6.38
CA ILE A 202 2.50 -25.60 7.70
C ILE A 202 3.98 -25.80 8.09
N HIS A 203 4.85 -25.99 7.10
CA HIS A 203 6.29 -26.15 7.34
C HIS A 203 6.92 -24.91 7.96
N GLY A 204 6.46 -23.69 7.62
CA GLY A 204 6.93 -22.46 8.25
C GLY A 204 6.69 -22.39 9.76
N ILE A 205 5.63 -23.06 10.25
CA ILE A 205 5.36 -23.17 11.69
C ILE A 205 6.34 -24.15 12.33
N VAL A 206 6.63 -25.29 11.67
CA VAL A 206 7.57 -26.29 12.17
C VAL A 206 8.98 -25.72 12.23
N ASP A 207 9.42 -25.05 11.15
CA ASP A 207 10.75 -24.44 11.07
C ASP A 207 10.96 -23.29 12.08
N ALA A 208 9.87 -22.66 12.55
CA ALA A 208 9.93 -21.60 13.56
C ALA A 208 9.98 -22.13 15.00
N THR A 209 9.79 -23.45 15.21
CA THR A 209 9.77 -24.08 16.55
C THR A 209 11.08 -24.80 16.91
N ASP A 210 12.02 -24.94 15.98
CA ASP A 210 13.37 -25.44 16.18
C ASP A 210 14.36 -24.31 16.52
#